data_94de7a0179351e488dac9f2998b91084
#
_entry.id   94de7a0179351e488dac9f2998b91084
#
_cell.length_a   1.000
_cell.length_b   1.000
_cell.length_c   1.000
_cell.angle_alpha   90.00
_cell.angle_beta   90.00
_cell.angle_gamma   90.00
#
_symmetry.space_group_name_H-M   'P 1'
#
loop_
_entity.id
_entity.type
_entity.pdbx_description
1 polymer ?
#
loop_
_entity_poly.entity_id
_entity_poly.type
_entity_poly.pdbx_seq_one_letter_code
_entity_poly.pdbx_strand_id
1 'polypeptide(L)'
;LIIHMFKEENNMKFKKFMALGLVAAMTATLFAGCGSKGNDSADTTQKSDSASADGLVSYSDIVLGETGKDLSATITMFNHRTDMDTDDYGGKNWKSYLEDFNKEYPNIKVEITTDTNYADDALTHLQSGQYETITMIPAVDKADLSTYYMSYGTLDEMSQQINYANTWLYGNDVYGVPSTATTQGIVYNKKVFEDAGVTDIPKTPDEFIDALKKIKDKTDAIPLYTNYAAGWTMGAWDAYIGNNATGDNTYFNQKLLHTKDPFKDYGDGTHPYAVYKILYDAVAGGLTEDDYSTTDWEGSKSMLNNGQIGCMVLGLSLIHI
;
A
#
# COMPACT_ATOMS: atom_id res chain seq x y z
N LEU A 1 2.26 12.02 14.96
CA LEU A 1 2.79 11.74 13.63
C LEU A 1 3.67 12.89 13.14
N ILE A 2 3.08 14.05 13.01
CA ILE A 2 3.72 15.27 12.51
C ILE A 2 4.92 15.70 13.37
N ILE A 3 4.83 15.55 14.67
CA ILE A 3 5.87 15.97 15.64
C ILE A 3 7.11 15.07 15.58
N HIS A 4 6.93 13.81 15.31
CA HIS A 4 8.04 12.87 15.12
C HIS A 4 8.88 13.28 13.91
N MET A 5 8.24 13.78 12.86
CA MET A 5 8.89 14.15 11.60
C MET A 5 9.66 15.47 11.69
N PHE A 6 9.22 16.46 12.49
CA PHE A 6 9.89 17.77 12.58
C PHE A 6 11.26 17.79 13.25
N LYS A 7 11.45 16.92 14.23
CA LYS A 7 12.77 16.79 14.86
C LYS A 7 13.78 16.10 13.94
N GLU A 8 13.32 15.30 12.97
CA GLU A 8 14.17 14.56 12.05
C GLU A 8 14.75 15.42 10.91
N GLU A 9 14.05 16.43 10.41
CA GLU A 9 14.58 17.26 9.32
C GLU A 9 15.87 17.98 9.73
N ASN A 10 15.93 18.47 10.97
CA ASN A 10 17.15 19.06 11.52
C ASN A 10 18.22 18.01 11.87
N ASN A 11 17.81 16.80 12.28
CA ASN A 11 18.72 15.71 12.58
C ASN A 11 19.31 15.05 11.31
N MET A 12 18.52 14.97 10.22
CA MET A 12 18.99 14.42 8.94
C MET A 12 20.11 15.26 8.31
N LYS A 13 19.99 16.60 8.36
CA LYS A 13 21.08 17.49 7.94
C LYS A 13 22.34 17.31 8.80
N PHE A 14 22.16 17.13 10.10
CA PHE A 14 23.27 16.90 11.03
C PHE A 14 23.88 15.50 10.87
N LYS A 15 23.07 14.45 10.65
CA LYS A 15 23.56 13.07 10.38
C LYS A 15 24.29 12.97 9.03
N LYS A 16 23.86 13.68 7.99
CA LYS A 16 24.60 13.76 6.71
C LYS A 16 25.96 14.45 6.87
N PHE A 17 26.07 15.47 7.72
CA PHE A 17 27.36 16.08 8.06
C PHE A 17 28.26 15.16 8.90
N MET A 18 27.71 14.38 9.83
CA MET A 18 28.47 13.41 10.61
C MET A 18 28.90 12.19 9.78
N ALA A 19 28.08 11.71 8.84
CA ALA A 19 28.45 10.62 7.94
C ALA A 19 29.64 11.00 7.04
N LEU A 20 29.72 12.24 6.57
CA LEU A 20 30.87 12.75 5.83
C LEU A 20 32.14 12.85 6.70
N GLY A 21 31.97 13.16 8.00
CA GLY A 21 33.08 13.23 8.96
C GLY A 21 33.61 11.85 9.39
N LEU A 22 32.71 10.84 9.46
CA LEU A 22 33.12 9.47 9.85
C LEU A 22 33.87 8.72 8.74
N VAL A 23 33.55 8.97 7.47
CA VAL A 23 34.29 8.36 6.34
C VAL A 23 35.73 8.85 6.30
N ALA A 24 36.01 10.09 6.71
CA ALA A 24 37.37 10.63 6.80
C ALA A 24 38.15 10.09 8.01
N ALA A 25 37.47 9.62 9.07
CA ALA A 25 38.13 9.08 10.28
C ALA A 25 38.40 7.56 10.20
N MET A 26 37.65 6.80 9.38
CA MET A 26 37.84 5.34 9.24
C MET A 26 38.99 4.93 8.33
N THR A 27 39.60 5.84 7.59
CA THR A 27 40.75 5.56 6.75
C THR A 27 42.10 5.62 7.52
N ALA A 28 42.08 6.00 8.79
CA ALA A 28 43.34 6.17 9.58
C ALA A 28 43.63 5.07 10.61
N THR A 29 42.76 4.04 10.79
CA THR A 29 42.92 3.04 11.86
C THR A 29 43.03 1.58 11.41
N LEU A 30 43.48 1.30 10.20
CA LEU A 30 43.68 -0.08 9.69
C LEU A 30 45.12 -0.59 9.79
N PHE A 31 45.89 -0.12 10.76
CA PHE A 31 47.18 -0.75 11.08
C PHE A 31 47.42 -0.73 12.59
N ALA A 32 46.97 -1.76 13.30
CA ALA A 32 47.67 -2.35 14.45
C ALA A 32 46.84 -3.47 15.11
N GLY A 33 47.43 -4.66 15.20
CA GLY A 33 47.21 -5.54 16.35
C GLY A 33 46.54 -6.89 16.10
N CYS A 34 47.38 -7.84 15.72
CA CYS A 34 47.17 -9.30 15.88
C CYS A 34 47.16 -9.68 17.36
N GLY A 35 46.32 -10.63 17.80
CA GLY A 35 46.60 -11.41 18.99
C GLY A 35 45.44 -12.02 19.77
N SER A 36 45.33 -13.33 19.65
CA SER A 36 44.99 -14.32 20.70
C SER A 36 43.56 -14.71 21.07
N LYS A 37 43.32 -15.97 20.84
CA LYS A 37 42.37 -16.99 21.31
C LYS A 37 41.60 -16.71 22.61
N GLY A 38 40.31 -17.09 22.60
CA GLY A 38 39.49 -17.42 23.78
C GLY A 38 38.10 -17.86 23.34
N ASN A 39 37.85 -19.14 23.51
CA ASN A 39 36.55 -19.80 23.35
C ASN A 39 35.66 -19.41 24.52
N ASP A 40 34.44 -18.92 24.26
CA ASP A 40 33.30 -19.19 25.14
C ASP A 40 32.00 -18.88 24.42
N SER A 41 31.17 -19.90 24.38
CA SER A 41 29.80 -19.81 23.90
C SER A 41 28.97 -19.02 24.91
N ALA A 42 28.46 -17.87 24.50
CA ALA A 42 27.41 -17.16 25.24
C ALA A 42 26.29 -16.80 24.27
N ASP A 43 25.16 -17.36 24.55
CA ASP A 43 23.83 -17.06 24.07
C ASP A 43 23.61 -15.53 24.15
N THR A 44 23.77 -14.83 23.05
CA THR A 44 23.44 -13.40 22.96
C THR A 44 22.08 -13.26 22.32
N THR A 45 21.05 -13.28 23.15
CA THR A 45 19.82 -12.56 22.88
C THR A 45 20.21 -11.12 22.57
N GLN A 46 20.30 -10.76 21.29
CA GLN A 46 20.39 -9.37 20.88
C GLN A 46 19.08 -8.69 21.32
N LYS A 47 19.13 -8.00 22.45
CA LYS A 47 18.25 -6.86 22.67
C LYS A 47 18.58 -5.89 21.55
N SER A 48 17.66 -5.72 20.61
CA SER A 48 17.63 -4.56 19.76
C SER A 48 17.43 -3.36 20.67
N ASP A 49 18.49 -2.65 21.00
CA ASP A 49 18.35 -1.29 21.49
C ASP A 49 17.69 -0.50 20.38
N SER A 50 16.37 -0.36 20.45
CA SER A 50 15.65 0.65 19.71
C SER A 50 16.24 1.98 20.16
N ALA A 51 17.11 2.54 19.32
CA ALA A 51 17.65 3.87 19.52
C ALA A 51 16.44 4.83 19.49
N SER A 52 15.91 5.14 20.67
CA SER A 52 15.10 6.33 20.84
C SER A 52 16.00 7.50 20.44
N ALA A 53 15.78 8.05 19.24
CA ALA A 53 16.48 9.24 18.80
C ALA A 53 16.24 10.31 19.84
N ASP A 54 17.30 10.76 20.49
CA ASP A 54 17.25 11.68 21.63
C ASP A 54 16.32 12.86 21.31
N GLY A 55 15.19 12.92 21.98
CA GLY A 55 14.24 14.02 21.88
C GLY A 55 13.03 13.79 20.95
N LEU A 56 12.78 12.61 20.39
CA LEU A 56 11.53 12.31 19.70
C LEU A 56 10.45 11.87 20.69
N VAL A 57 9.22 12.32 20.42
CA VAL A 57 8.02 11.88 21.18
C VAL A 57 7.60 10.53 20.64
N SER A 58 7.34 9.54 21.51
CA SER A 58 6.78 8.26 21.09
C SER A 58 5.40 8.48 20.45
N TYR A 59 5.03 7.64 19.48
CA TYR A 59 3.70 7.72 18.87
C TYR A 59 2.58 7.59 19.90
N SER A 60 2.77 6.76 20.93
CA SER A 60 1.82 6.56 22.02
C SER A 60 1.63 7.80 22.92
N ASP A 61 2.62 8.69 22.94
CA ASP A 61 2.61 9.88 23.81
C ASP A 61 2.10 11.14 23.09
N ILE A 62 1.72 11.01 21.81
CA ILE A 62 1.16 12.11 21.04
C ILE A 62 -0.30 12.36 21.45
N VAL A 63 -0.56 13.54 21.99
CA VAL A 63 -1.92 14.04 22.25
C VAL A 63 -2.27 15.08 21.19
N LEU A 64 -3.29 14.77 20.38
CA LEU A 64 -3.73 15.70 19.31
C LEU A 64 -4.20 17.02 19.89
N GLY A 65 -3.77 18.13 19.29
CA GLY A 65 -4.08 19.48 19.74
C GLY A 65 -3.23 19.97 20.92
N GLU A 66 -2.39 19.13 21.53
CA GLU A 66 -1.50 19.49 22.63
C GLU A 66 -0.03 19.32 22.26
N THR A 67 0.35 18.11 21.86
CA THR A 67 1.75 17.79 21.53
C THR A 67 2.18 18.52 20.28
N GLY A 68 3.17 19.41 20.41
CA GLY A 68 3.73 20.17 19.28
C GLY A 68 2.89 21.35 18.80
N LYS A 69 1.94 21.82 19.60
CA LYS A 69 1.05 22.94 19.25
C LYS A 69 1.80 24.23 18.87
N ASP A 70 2.94 24.45 19.50
CA ASP A 70 3.78 25.64 19.26
C ASP A 70 4.79 25.46 18.11
N LEU A 71 4.78 24.30 17.43
CA LEU A 71 5.68 24.07 16.30
C LEU A 71 5.25 24.93 15.11
N SER A 72 6.25 25.51 14.43
CA SER A 72 6.08 26.22 13.17
C SER A 72 6.93 25.54 12.10
N ALA A 73 6.28 25.05 11.04
CA ALA A 73 6.98 24.35 9.96
C ALA A 73 6.13 24.24 8.70
N THR A 74 6.81 23.87 7.61
CA THR A 74 6.15 23.41 6.37
C THR A 74 6.35 21.93 6.23
N ILE A 75 5.27 21.20 6.04
CA ILE A 75 5.22 19.76 5.73
C ILE A 75 4.88 19.62 4.26
N THR A 76 5.63 18.78 3.54
CA THR A 76 5.27 18.33 2.21
C THR A 76 4.67 16.93 2.28
N MET A 77 3.59 16.68 1.54
CA MET A 77 2.92 15.40 1.48
C MET A 77 2.71 15.01 0.02
N PHE A 78 3.06 13.77 -0.32
CA PHE A 78 2.85 13.21 -1.65
C PHE A 78 2.01 11.93 -1.58
N ASN A 79 0.96 11.86 -2.41
CA ASN A 79 0.06 10.70 -2.44
C ASN A 79 -0.71 10.60 -3.77
N HIS A 80 -1.51 9.51 -3.93
CA HIS A 80 -2.25 9.19 -5.15
C HIS A 80 -3.70 9.69 -5.18
N ARG A 81 -4.19 10.34 -4.10
CA ARG A 81 -5.61 10.69 -3.97
C ARG A 81 -5.93 12.00 -4.67
N THR A 82 -5.78 12.01 -6.02
CA THR A 82 -6.15 13.14 -6.89
C THR A 82 -7.65 13.45 -6.85
N ASP A 83 -8.47 12.46 -6.56
CA ASP A 83 -9.91 12.62 -6.35
C ASP A 83 -10.26 13.56 -5.18
N MET A 84 -9.40 13.62 -4.16
CA MET A 84 -9.60 14.49 -3.00
C MET A 84 -9.14 15.94 -3.21
N ASP A 85 -8.55 16.27 -4.36
CA ASP A 85 -8.17 17.64 -4.71
C ASP A 85 -9.37 18.50 -5.14
N THR A 86 -10.49 17.87 -5.45
CA THR A 86 -11.66 18.53 -6.01
C THR A 86 -12.69 18.93 -4.94
N ASP A 87 -13.41 20.02 -5.18
CA ASP A 87 -14.54 20.42 -4.32
C ASP A 87 -15.75 19.48 -4.47
N ASP A 88 -15.81 18.70 -5.56
CA ASP A 88 -16.91 17.77 -5.86
C ASP A 88 -16.71 16.39 -5.21
N TYR A 89 -15.61 16.18 -4.46
CA TYR A 89 -15.40 14.94 -3.74
C TYR A 89 -16.52 14.68 -2.74
N GLY A 90 -17.16 13.51 -2.85
CA GLY A 90 -18.35 13.16 -2.06
C GLY A 90 -18.12 12.99 -0.55
N GLY A 91 -16.89 13.16 -0.09
CA GLY A 91 -16.48 13.10 1.29
C GLY A 91 -15.72 14.36 1.72
N LYS A 92 -14.87 14.20 2.72
CA LYS A 92 -14.00 15.28 3.19
C LYS A 92 -12.75 15.35 2.31
N ASN A 93 -12.61 16.39 1.52
CA ASN A 93 -11.47 16.62 0.64
C ASN A 93 -10.22 17.15 1.39
N TRP A 94 -9.07 17.25 0.71
CA TRP A 94 -7.82 17.72 1.32
C TRP A 94 -7.94 19.10 1.97
N LYS A 95 -8.63 20.03 1.30
CA LYS A 95 -8.85 21.37 1.83
C LYS A 95 -9.57 21.33 3.19
N SER A 96 -10.64 20.55 3.29
CA SER A 96 -11.40 20.41 4.52
C SER A 96 -10.59 19.73 5.64
N TYR A 97 -9.75 18.74 5.30
CA TYR A 97 -8.83 18.15 6.26
C TYR A 97 -7.80 19.13 6.78
N LEU A 98 -7.23 19.95 5.89
CA LEU A 98 -6.26 20.97 6.28
C LEU A 98 -6.88 22.09 7.11
N GLU A 99 -8.10 22.51 6.79
CA GLU A 99 -8.84 23.49 7.59
C GLU A 99 -9.05 22.99 9.02
N ASP A 100 -9.40 21.72 9.21
CA ASP A 100 -9.56 21.14 10.56
C ASP A 100 -8.21 20.97 11.24
N PHE A 101 -7.19 20.50 10.56
CA PHE A 101 -5.85 20.37 11.09
C PHE A 101 -5.29 21.71 11.58
N ASN A 102 -5.47 22.79 10.79
CA ASN A 102 -4.94 24.10 11.14
C ASN A 102 -5.71 24.81 12.27
N LYS A 103 -6.88 24.31 12.68
CA LYS A 103 -7.53 24.77 13.93
C LYS A 103 -6.72 24.38 15.15
N GLU A 104 -6.11 23.20 15.13
CA GLU A 104 -5.29 22.66 16.21
C GLU A 104 -3.81 23.10 16.09
N TYR A 105 -3.30 23.18 14.86
CA TYR A 105 -1.89 23.48 14.54
C TYR A 105 -1.76 24.67 13.56
N PRO A 106 -2.06 25.90 14.01
CA PRO A 106 -2.17 27.06 13.12
C PRO A 106 -0.86 27.50 12.48
N ASN A 107 0.28 27.10 13.05
CA ASN A 107 1.60 27.49 12.57
C ASN A 107 2.26 26.43 11.67
N ILE A 108 1.55 25.33 11.38
CA ILE A 108 2.03 24.28 10.49
C ILE A 108 1.36 24.43 9.14
N LYS A 109 2.15 24.69 8.10
CA LYS A 109 1.71 24.65 6.71
C LYS A 109 1.88 23.26 6.16
N VAL A 110 0.85 22.71 5.52
CA VAL A 110 0.93 21.43 4.79
C VAL A 110 0.74 21.70 3.30
N GLU A 111 1.70 21.28 2.49
CA GLU A 111 1.68 21.35 1.03
C GLU A 111 1.46 19.93 0.50
N ILE A 112 0.32 19.69 -0.16
CA ILE A 112 -0.06 18.38 -0.68
C ILE A 112 0.14 18.38 -2.19
N THR A 113 0.84 17.36 -2.68
CA THR A 113 0.95 17.02 -4.10
C THR A 113 0.33 15.65 -4.31
N THR A 114 -0.50 15.52 -5.33
CA THR A 114 -1.15 14.26 -5.71
C THR A 114 -0.79 13.90 -7.15
N ASP A 115 -0.64 12.61 -7.41
CA ASP A 115 -0.34 12.11 -8.75
C ASP A 115 -1.00 10.75 -8.98
N THR A 116 -1.60 10.55 -10.15
CA THR A 116 -2.16 9.25 -10.57
C THR A 116 -1.08 8.21 -10.87
N ASN A 117 0.13 8.66 -11.29
CA ASN A 117 1.30 7.80 -11.49
C ASN A 117 2.16 7.64 -10.22
N TYR A 118 1.57 7.93 -9.08
CA TYR A 118 2.20 8.01 -7.78
C TYR A 118 3.21 6.87 -7.48
N ALA A 119 2.89 5.63 -7.84
CA ALA A 119 3.70 4.47 -7.45
C ALA A 119 5.12 4.55 -8.02
N ASP A 120 5.26 4.93 -9.30
CA ASP A 120 6.55 5.04 -9.98
C ASP A 120 7.28 6.33 -9.58
N ASP A 121 6.56 7.43 -9.45
CA ASP A 121 7.13 8.73 -9.11
C ASP A 121 7.63 8.75 -7.65
N ALA A 122 6.87 8.20 -6.71
CA ALA A 122 7.30 8.08 -5.31
C ALA A 122 8.56 7.22 -5.18
N LEU A 123 8.64 6.10 -5.92
CA LEU A 123 9.85 5.28 -5.95
C LEU A 123 11.05 6.05 -6.52
N THR A 124 10.83 6.82 -7.58
CA THR A 124 11.86 7.70 -8.17
C THR A 124 12.34 8.77 -7.19
N HIS A 125 11.42 9.40 -6.45
CA HIS A 125 11.75 10.37 -5.39
C HIS A 125 12.63 9.72 -4.31
N LEU A 126 12.23 8.56 -3.81
CA LEU A 126 13.02 7.83 -2.80
C LEU A 126 14.42 7.49 -3.31
N GLN A 127 14.54 6.95 -4.52
CA GLN A 127 15.83 6.56 -5.11
C GLN A 127 16.73 7.76 -5.39
N SER A 128 16.17 8.90 -5.76
CA SER A 128 16.93 10.15 -6.00
C SER A 128 17.27 10.93 -4.73
N GLY A 129 16.74 10.51 -3.57
CA GLY A 129 16.91 11.20 -2.29
C GLY A 129 16.10 12.49 -2.17
N GLN A 130 15.07 12.65 -2.98
CA GLN A 130 14.08 13.74 -2.89
C GLN A 130 12.92 13.25 -2.05
N TYR A 131 13.00 13.47 -0.74
CA TYR A 131 11.98 13.00 0.19
C TYR A 131 10.98 14.11 0.51
N GLU A 132 9.72 13.80 0.38
CA GLU A 132 8.66 14.55 1.05
C GLU A 132 8.64 14.21 2.55
N THR A 133 8.03 15.10 3.34
CA THR A 133 7.90 14.88 4.79
C THR A 133 6.98 13.71 5.08
N ILE A 134 5.90 13.57 4.32
CA ILE A 134 4.94 12.46 4.39
C ILE A 134 4.73 11.92 2.98
N THR A 135 4.82 10.61 2.84
CA THR A 135 4.46 9.92 1.60
C THR A 135 3.75 8.61 1.90
N MET A 136 2.90 8.16 1.01
CA MET A 136 2.45 6.76 1.05
C MET A 136 3.63 5.88 0.64
N ILE A 137 3.79 4.74 1.30
CA ILE A 137 4.90 3.83 1.00
C ILE A 137 4.61 3.14 -0.35
N PRO A 138 5.41 3.39 -1.40
CA PRO A 138 5.29 2.69 -2.68
C PRO A 138 5.78 1.25 -2.57
N ALA A 139 5.82 0.52 -3.69
CA ALA A 139 6.33 -0.85 -3.74
C ALA A 139 7.86 -0.90 -3.54
N VAL A 140 8.30 -0.78 -2.28
CA VAL A 140 9.70 -0.95 -1.85
C VAL A 140 9.89 -2.29 -1.16
N ASP A 141 11.10 -2.85 -1.23
CA ASP A 141 11.44 -4.01 -0.42
C ASP A 141 11.34 -3.65 1.07
N LYS A 142 10.76 -4.53 1.86
CA LYS A 142 10.62 -4.30 3.31
C LYS A 142 11.97 -4.13 4.01
N ALA A 143 13.02 -4.76 3.50
CA ALA A 143 14.36 -4.59 4.02
C ALA A 143 14.90 -3.15 3.85
N ASP A 144 14.38 -2.41 2.87
CA ASP A 144 14.79 -1.04 2.60
C ASP A 144 13.98 0.01 3.37
N LEU A 145 12.94 -0.41 4.13
CA LEU A 145 12.09 0.53 4.87
C LEU A 145 12.89 1.42 5.81
N SER A 146 13.86 0.87 6.53
CA SER A 146 14.69 1.66 7.45
C SER A 146 15.64 2.64 6.75
N THR A 147 15.86 2.47 5.45
CA THR A 147 16.66 3.38 4.63
C THR A 147 15.86 4.63 4.24
N TYR A 148 14.58 4.46 3.96
CA TYR A 148 13.73 5.52 3.43
C TYR A 148 12.82 6.16 4.47
N TYR A 149 12.41 5.41 5.49
CA TYR A 149 11.38 5.82 6.44
C TYR A 149 11.86 5.75 7.88
N MET A 150 11.24 6.56 8.71
CA MET A 150 11.43 6.54 10.15
C MET A 150 10.48 5.52 10.77
N SER A 151 10.97 4.74 11.75
CA SER A 151 10.13 3.87 12.55
C SER A 151 9.18 4.69 13.45
N TYR A 152 7.94 4.24 13.57
CA TYR A 152 6.95 4.77 14.51
C TYR A 152 7.05 4.13 15.90
N GLY A 153 7.73 3.01 16.01
CA GLY A 153 7.87 2.20 17.21
C GLY A 153 7.80 0.71 16.90
N THR A 154 7.82 -0.10 17.95
CA THR A 154 7.73 -1.55 17.83
C THR A 154 6.33 -2.02 17.46
N LEU A 155 6.22 -3.24 16.92
CA LEU A 155 4.91 -3.83 16.61
C LEU A 155 4.00 -3.91 17.83
N ASP A 156 4.56 -4.26 18.99
CA ASP A 156 3.79 -4.38 20.22
C ASP A 156 3.21 -3.03 20.67
N GLU A 157 4.00 -1.96 20.59
CA GLU A 157 3.55 -0.60 20.92
C GLU A 157 2.49 -0.11 19.93
N MET A 158 2.77 -0.26 18.62
CA MET A 158 1.89 0.24 17.59
C MET A 158 0.57 -0.53 17.49
N SER A 159 0.57 -1.84 17.76
CA SER A 159 -0.66 -2.66 17.76
C SER A 159 -1.65 -2.28 18.86
N GLN A 160 -1.21 -1.59 19.91
CA GLN A 160 -2.08 -1.04 20.95
C GLN A 160 -2.76 0.26 20.51
N GLN A 161 -2.22 0.94 19.49
CA GLN A 161 -2.67 2.25 19.02
C GLN A 161 -3.45 2.19 17.72
N ILE A 162 -3.07 1.30 16.80
CA ILE A 162 -3.64 1.21 15.45
C ILE A 162 -3.93 -0.22 15.04
N ASN A 163 -4.97 -0.39 14.23
CA ASN A 163 -5.23 -1.67 13.55
C ASN A 163 -4.27 -1.84 12.37
N TYR A 164 -3.94 -3.10 12.05
CA TYR A 164 -3.08 -3.46 10.91
C TYR A 164 -1.66 -2.88 10.99
N ALA A 165 -1.12 -2.68 12.19
CA ALA A 165 0.23 -2.17 12.42
C ALA A 165 1.32 -3.00 11.71
N ASN A 166 1.07 -4.28 11.45
CA ASN A 166 1.99 -5.21 10.79
C ASN A 166 2.07 -5.05 9.26
N THR A 167 1.33 -4.13 8.65
CA THR A 167 1.32 -3.94 7.18
C THR A 167 2.70 -3.56 6.66
N TRP A 168 3.32 -2.56 7.26
CA TRP A 168 4.67 -2.09 6.92
C TRP A 168 5.65 -2.36 8.06
N LEU A 169 5.86 -3.66 8.32
CA LEU A 169 6.75 -4.19 9.37
C LEU A 169 8.06 -4.69 8.74
N TYR A 170 9.18 -4.31 9.33
CA TYR A 170 10.48 -4.95 9.09
C TYR A 170 11.22 -5.15 10.41
N GLY A 171 11.70 -6.39 10.64
CA GLY A 171 12.16 -6.78 11.98
C GLY A 171 11.02 -6.72 12.99
N ASN A 172 11.15 -5.88 14.00
CA ASN A 172 10.11 -5.58 14.97
C ASN A 172 9.59 -4.13 14.87
N ASP A 173 10.06 -3.37 13.90
CA ASP A 173 9.76 -1.96 13.74
C ASP A 173 8.69 -1.70 12.69
N VAL A 174 7.76 -0.79 13.00
CA VAL A 174 6.65 -0.36 12.14
C VAL A 174 7.01 0.94 11.44
N TYR A 175 6.98 0.95 10.12
CA TYR A 175 7.39 2.09 9.28
C TYR A 175 6.24 2.82 8.61
N GLY A 176 5.02 2.30 8.70
CA GLY A 176 3.86 2.91 8.09
C GLY A 176 2.60 2.79 8.93
N VAL A 177 1.79 3.84 8.90
CA VAL A 177 0.48 3.89 9.58
C VAL A 177 -0.61 3.75 8.51
N PRO A 178 -1.45 2.70 8.56
CA PRO A 178 -2.58 2.56 7.66
C PRO A 178 -3.56 3.74 7.81
N SER A 179 -3.85 4.42 6.71
CA SER A 179 -4.85 5.50 6.72
C SER A 179 -6.27 4.97 6.62
N THR A 180 -6.45 3.88 5.88
CA THR A 180 -7.74 3.23 5.65
C THR A 180 -7.57 1.72 5.47
N ALA A 181 -8.67 0.99 5.62
CA ALA A 181 -8.77 -0.40 5.20
C ALA A 181 -9.95 -0.55 4.26
N THR A 182 -9.84 -1.41 3.27
CA THR A 182 -10.92 -1.71 2.33
C THR A 182 -11.06 -3.21 2.15
N THR A 183 -12.27 -3.64 1.82
CA THR A 183 -12.53 -5.02 1.42
C THR A 183 -12.34 -5.15 -0.09
N GLN A 184 -11.71 -6.24 -0.50
CA GLN A 184 -11.41 -6.54 -1.90
C GLN A 184 -12.29 -7.69 -2.39
N GLY A 185 -12.65 -7.68 -3.67
CA GLY A 185 -13.46 -8.72 -4.27
C GLY A 185 -13.81 -8.43 -5.73
N ILE A 186 -14.96 -8.91 -6.16
CA ILE A 186 -15.52 -8.64 -7.47
C ILE A 186 -16.66 -7.63 -7.30
N VAL A 187 -16.46 -6.42 -7.83
CA VAL A 187 -17.51 -5.41 -7.92
C VAL A 187 -18.29 -5.62 -9.20
N TYR A 188 -19.60 -5.62 -9.14
CA TYR A 188 -20.45 -5.90 -10.29
C TYR A 188 -21.63 -4.92 -10.41
N ASN A 189 -22.06 -4.68 -11.64
CA ASN A 189 -23.28 -3.96 -11.93
C ASN A 189 -24.48 -4.90 -11.79
N LYS A 190 -25.28 -4.68 -10.76
CA LYS A 190 -26.42 -5.54 -10.43
C LYS A 190 -27.43 -5.64 -11.59
N LYS A 191 -27.71 -4.51 -12.26
CA LYS A 191 -28.66 -4.49 -13.36
C LYS A 191 -28.17 -5.31 -14.55
N VAL A 192 -26.90 -5.25 -14.91
CA VAL A 192 -26.33 -6.07 -15.98
C VAL A 192 -26.46 -7.56 -15.66
N PHE A 193 -26.20 -7.97 -14.44
CA PHE A 193 -26.38 -9.35 -14.00
C PHE A 193 -27.84 -9.79 -14.06
N GLU A 194 -28.77 -8.95 -13.60
CA GLU A 194 -30.22 -9.21 -13.68
C GLU A 194 -30.68 -9.31 -15.12
N ASP A 195 -30.30 -8.39 -16.02
CA ASP A 195 -30.63 -8.40 -17.45
C ASP A 195 -30.09 -9.65 -18.15
N ALA A 196 -28.93 -10.16 -17.73
CA ALA A 196 -28.36 -11.42 -18.20
C ALA A 196 -29.06 -12.67 -17.63
N GLY A 197 -29.96 -12.51 -16.67
CA GLY A 197 -30.64 -13.60 -15.97
C GLY A 197 -29.73 -14.33 -14.96
N VAL A 198 -28.74 -13.61 -14.41
CA VAL A 198 -27.91 -14.08 -13.28
C VAL A 198 -28.55 -13.56 -11.99
N THR A 199 -29.39 -14.35 -11.39
CA THR A 199 -30.18 -14.01 -10.18
C THR A 199 -29.44 -14.32 -8.89
N ASP A 200 -28.58 -15.33 -8.93
CA ASP A 200 -27.76 -15.75 -7.79
C ASP A 200 -26.31 -15.34 -8.01
N ILE A 201 -25.67 -14.86 -6.94
CA ILE A 201 -24.24 -14.51 -6.97
C ILE A 201 -23.44 -15.81 -7.14
N PRO A 202 -22.56 -15.91 -8.16
CA PRO A 202 -21.68 -17.06 -8.35
C PRO A 202 -20.86 -17.37 -7.10
N LYS A 203 -20.78 -18.64 -6.74
CA LYS A 203 -20.03 -19.12 -5.55
C LYS A 203 -18.80 -19.93 -5.91
N THR A 204 -18.66 -20.30 -7.17
CA THR A 204 -17.54 -21.08 -7.68
C THR A 204 -16.97 -20.42 -8.94
N PRO A 205 -15.70 -20.71 -9.30
CA PRO A 205 -15.12 -20.25 -10.56
C PRO A 205 -15.94 -20.60 -11.78
N ASP A 206 -16.48 -21.84 -11.86
CA ASP A 206 -17.29 -22.29 -12.99
C ASP A 206 -18.60 -21.50 -13.11
N GLU A 207 -19.29 -21.30 -11.98
CA GLU A 207 -20.51 -20.48 -11.95
C GLU A 207 -20.21 -19.03 -12.36
N PHE A 208 -19.05 -18.50 -11.98
CA PHE A 208 -18.62 -17.16 -12.38
C PHE A 208 -18.39 -17.05 -13.89
N ILE A 209 -17.63 -17.98 -14.47
CA ILE A 209 -17.42 -18.04 -15.92
C ILE A 209 -18.76 -18.21 -16.68
N ASP A 210 -19.67 -19.01 -16.17
CA ASP A 210 -21.01 -19.17 -16.78
C ASP A 210 -21.86 -17.89 -16.65
N ALA A 211 -21.72 -17.15 -15.57
CA ALA A 211 -22.37 -15.83 -15.45
C ALA A 211 -21.80 -14.83 -16.48
N LEU A 212 -20.49 -14.81 -16.68
CA LEU A 212 -19.86 -13.97 -17.71
C LEU A 212 -20.34 -14.31 -19.13
N LYS A 213 -20.46 -15.62 -19.45
CA LYS A 213 -21.04 -16.05 -20.73
C LYS A 213 -22.47 -15.55 -20.92
N LYS A 214 -23.32 -15.66 -19.88
CA LYS A 214 -24.69 -15.15 -19.92
C LYS A 214 -24.74 -13.64 -20.17
N ILE A 215 -23.84 -12.88 -19.55
CA ILE A 215 -23.76 -11.43 -19.79
C ILE A 215 -23.40 -11.17 -21.25
N LYS A 216 -22.37 -11.85 -21.79
CA LYS A 216 -21.97 -11.72 -23.19
C LYS A 216 -23.11 -12.06 -24.18
N ASP A 217 -23.87 -13.11 -23.88
CA ASP A 217 -24.91 -13.60 -24.78
C ASP A 217 -26.18 -12.74 -24.77
N LYS A 218 -26.46 -12.04 -23.68
CA LYS A 218 -27.77 -11.40 -23.45
C LYS A 218 -27.71 -9.89 -23.28
N THR A 219 -26.53 -9.31 -23.16
CA THR A 219 -26.34 -7.86 -22.99
C THR A 219 -25.24 -7.34 -23.91
N ASP A 220 -25.19 -6.03 -24.06
CA ASP A 220 -24.09 -5.36 -24.78
C ASP A 220 -22.92 -5.00 -23.84
N ALA A 221 -22.97 -5.38 -22.58
CA ALA A 221 -21.92 -5.07 -21.61
C ALA A 221 -20.70 -5.98 -21.79
N ILE A 222 -19.53 -5.44 -21.54
CA ILE A 222 -18.30 -6.22 -21.37
C ILE A 222 -18.43 -7.05 -20.10
N PRO A 223 -18.42 -8.40 -20.16
CA PRO A 223 -18.72 -9.21 -18.99
C PRO A 223 -17.78 -8.97 -17.80
N LEU A 224 -16.48 -9.08 -18.04
CA LEU A 224 -15.41 -8.82 -17.08
C LEU A 224 -14.45 -7.79 -17.68
N TYR A 225 -14.21 -6.71 -16.97
CA TYR A 225 -13.24 -5.71 -17.39
C TYR A 225 -11.96 -5.87 -16.58
N THR A 226 -10.83 -6.15 -17.26
CA THR A 226 -9.55 -6.41 -16.58
C THR A 226 -8.85 -5.14 -16.13
N ASN A 227 -9.14 -4.01 -16.80
CA ASN A 227 -8.48 -2.74 -16.59
C ASN A 227 -6.96 -2.81 -16.84
N TYR A 228 -6.55 -3.64 -17.80
CA TYR A 228 -5.15 -3.94 -18.08
C TYR A 228 -4.32 -2.69 -18.40
N ALA A 229 -4.90 -1.70 -19.09
CA ALA A 229 -4.23 -0.44 -19.42
C ALA A 229 -3.69 0.30 -18.19
N ALA A 230 -4.34 0.16 -17.04
CA ALA A 230 -3.88 0.75 -15.78
C ALA A 230 -2.67 0.01 -15.16
N GLY A 231 -2.30 -1.17 -15.67
CA GLY A 231 -1.16 -1.98 -15.24
C GLY A 231 -1.27 -2.55 -13.83
N TRP A 232 -1.31 -1.71 -12.82
CA TRP A 232 -1.38 -2.10 -11.40
C TRP A 232 -2.60 -2.95 -11.05
N THR A 233 -3.67 -2.87 -11.82
CA THR A 233 -4.90 -3.66 -11.63
C THR A 233 -4.68 -5.15 -11.80
N MET A 234 -3.65 -5.56 -12.54
CA MET A 234 -3.27 -6.97 -12.64
C MET A 234 -2.76 -7.52 -11.31
N GLY A 235 -2.07 -6.69 -10.52
CA GLY A 235 -1.70 -7.02 -9.14
C GLY A 235 -2.91 -7.19 -8.20
N ALA A 236 -4.08 -6.63 -8.56
CA ALA A 236 -5.30 -6.84 -7.78
C ALA A 236 -5.77 -8.30 -7.77
N TRP A 237 -5.55 -9.04 -8.85
CA TRP A 237 -5.84 -10.46 -8.90
C TRP A 237 -5.03 -11.23 -7.87
N ASP A 238 -3.76 -10.89 -7.70
CA ASP A 238 -2.90 -11.48 -6.68
C ASP A 238 -3.28 -11.03 -5.28
N ALA A 239 -3.22 -9.74 -5.04
CA ALA A 239 -3.36 -9.16 -3.70
C ALA A 239 -4.77 -9.37 -3.13
N TYR A 240 -5.79 -9.31 -4.00
CA TYR A 240 -7.19 -9.31 -3.57
C TYR A 240 -7.80 -10.70 -3.63
N ILE A 241 -7.76 -11.33 -4.80
CA ILE A 241 -8.36 -12.64 -5.00
C ILE A 241 -7.45 -13.74 -4.46
N GLY A 242 -6.13 -13.63 -4.68
CA GLY A 242 -5.15 -14.62 -4.21
C GLY A 242 -5.19 -14.80 -2.70
N ASN A 243 -5.20 -13.72 -1.93
CA ASN A 243 -5.33 -13.79 -0.47
C ASN A 243 -6.70 -14.37 -0.05
N ASN A 244 -7.77 -13.98 -0.71
CA ASN A 244 -9.09 -14.53 -0.45
C ASN A 244 -9.16 -16.04 -0.75
N ALA A 245 -8.55 -16.49 -1.85
CA ALA A 245 -8.51 -17.92 -2.20
C ALA A 245 -7.71 -18.75 -1.20
N THR A 246 -6.60 -18.22 -0.67
CA THR A 246 -5.78 -18.94 0.33
C THR A 246 -6.34 -18.86 1.74
N GLY A 247 -7.24 -17.94 2.03
CA GLY A 247 -7.73 -17.66 3.38
C GLY A 247 -6.67 -17.06 4.32
N ASP A 248 -5.55 -16.60 3.78
CA ASP A 248 -4.39 -16.11 4.53
C ASP A 248 -3.95 -14.73 3.99
N ASN A 249 -4.21 -13.69 4.76
CA ASN A 249 -3.86 -12.31 4.41
C ASN A 249 -2.35 -12.03 4.37
N THR A 250 -1.54 -12.95 4.89
CA THR A 250 -0.07 -12.86 4.86
C THR A 250 0.55 -13.64 3.71
N TYR A 251 -0.26 -14.43 2.97
CA TYR A 251 0.24 -15.36 1.97
C TYR A 251 1.15 -14.68 0.94
N PHE A 252 0.67 -13.62 0.30
CA PHE A 252 1.43 -12.89 -0.73
C PHE A 252 2.72 -12.26 -0.20
N ASN A 253 2.64 -11.61 0.95
CA ASN A 253 3.74 -10.80 1.47
C ASN A 253 4.77 -11.62 2.27
N GLN A 254 4.40 -12.82 2.74
CA GLN A 254 5.26 -13.58 3.65
C GLN A 254 5.48 -15.04 3.23
N LYS A 255 4.53 -15.67 2.52
CA LYS A 255 4.57 -17.11 2.26
C LYS A 255 4.83 -17.48 0.81
N LEU A 256 4.37 -16.65 -0.16
CA LEU A 256 4.47 -16.95 -1.58
C LEU A 256 5.91 -17.27 -2.01
N LEU A 257 6.88 -16.44 -1.62
CA LEU A 257 8.30 -16.61 -1.97
C LEU A 257 8.94 -17.87 -1.36
N HIS A 258 8.36 -18.40 -0.30
CA HIS A 258 8.84 -19.58 0.40
C HIS A 258 8.01 -20.83 0.10
N THR A 259 6.95 -20.69 -0.68
CA THR A 259 6.09 -21.82 -1.08
C THR A 259 6.72 -22.53 -2.26
N LYS A 260 6.89 -23.85 -2.15
CA LYS A 260 7.37 -24.65 -3.27
C LYS A 260 6.27 -24.72 -4.34
N ASP A 261 6.65 -24.42 -5.59
CA ASP A 261 5.75 -24.48 -6.75
C ASP A 261 4.43 -23.70 -6.54
N PRO A 262 4.48 -22.38 -6.14
CA PRO A 262 3.30 -21.65 -5.68
C PRO A 262 2.22 -21.47 -6.77
N PHE A 263 2.60 -21.54 -8.04
CA PHE A 263 1.71 -21.44 -9.21
C PHE A 263 1.33 -22.79 -9.81
N LYS A 264 1.59 -23.89 -9.11
CA LYS A 264 1.14 -25.22 -9.53
C LYS A 264 -0.37 -25.35 -9.35
N ASP A 265 -1.00 -26.11 -10.24
CA ASP A 265 -2.38 -26.57 -10.04
C ASP A 265 -2.41 -27.66 -8.96
N TYR A 266 -2.99 -27.31 -7.82
CA TYR A 266 -3.22 -28.25 -6.71
C TYR A 266 -4.60 -28.89 -6.79
N GLY A 267 -5.47 -28.45 -7.70
CA GLY A 267 -6.81 -28.99 -7.91
C GLY A 267 -7.81 -28.68 -6.79
N ASP A 268 -7.44 -27.84 -5.83
CA ASP A 268 -8.25 -27.52 -4.64
C ASP A 268 -8.86 -26.10 -4.66
N GLY A 269 -8.54 -25.30 -5.68
CA GLY A 269 -9.08 -23.95 -5.84
C GLY A 269 -8.55 -22.90 -4.84
N THR A 270 -7.54 -23.25 -4.03
CA THR A 270 -7.08 -22.40 -2.91
C THR A 270 -5.72 -21.72 -3.16
N HIS A 271 -5.12 -21.90 -4.34
CA HIS A 271 -3.79 -21.39 -4.66
C HIS A 271 -3.82 -20.36 -5.80
N PRO A 272 -2.78 -19.56 -5.99
CA PRO A 272 -2.68 -18.56 -7.04
C PRO A 272 -3.02 -19.05 -8.44
N TYR A 273 -2.64 -20.29 -8.78
CA TYR A 273 -3.01 -20.90 -10.08
C TYR A 273 -4.52 -20.86 -10.33
N ALA A 274 -5.33 -21.21 -9.33
CA ALA A 274 -6.79 -21.23 -9.48
C ALA A 274 -7.35 -19.83 -9.78
N VAL A 275 -6.78 -18.79 -9.20
CA VAL A 275 -7.14 -17.39 -9.45
C VAL A 275 -6.76 -16.98 -10.88
N TYR A 276 -5.52 -17.22 -11.30
CA TYR A 276 -5.07 -16.91 -12.67
C TYR A 276 -5.82 -17.72 -13.73
N LYS A 277 -6.25 -18.94 -13.38
CA LYS A 277 -7.06 -19.75 -14.29
C LYS A 277 -8.40 -19.09 -14.58
N ILE A 278 -9.04 -18.44 -13.61
CA ILE A 278 -10.29 -17.68 -13.83
C ILE A 278 -10.04 -16.57 -14.85
N LEU A 279 -8.98 -15.78 -14.67
CA LEU A 279 -8.60 -14.70 -15.59
C LEU A 279 -8.31 -15.27 -16.99
N TYR A 280 -7.52 -16.35 -17.06
CA TYR A 280 -7.20 -17.01 -18.31
C TYR A 280 -8.46 -17.51 -19.04
N ASP A 281 -9.37 -18.20 -18.35
CA ASP A 281 -10.60 -18.72 -18.92
C ASP A 281 -11.53 -17.59 -19.41
N ALA A 282 -11.57 -16.47 -18.70
CA ALA A 282 -12.35 -15.31 -19.13
C ALA A 282 -11.77 -14.69 -20.41
N VAL A 283 -10.44 -14.49 -20.47
CA VAL A 283 -9.77 -13.95 -21.66
C VAL A 283 -9.88 -14.90 -22.84
N ALA A 284 -9.55 -16.18 -22.64
CA ALA A 284 -9.63 -17.19 -23.70
C ALA A 284 -11.06 -17.42 -24.22
N GLY A 285 -12.06 -17.21 -23.36
CA GLY A 285 -13.48 -17.26 -23.74
C GLY A 285 -13.99 -15.99 -24.42
N GLY A 286 -13.14 -14.95 -24.56
CA GLY A 286 -13.53 -13.64 -25.10
C GLY A 286 -14.58 -12.97 -24.23
N LEU A 287 -14.49 -13.13 -22.90
CA LEU A 287 -15.42 -12.59 -21.93
C LEU A 287 -14.93 -11.27 -21.29
N THR A 288 -13.87 -10.70 -21.86
CA THR A 288 -13.26 -9.47 -21.39
C THR A 288 -13.31 -8.38 -22.47
N GLU A 289 -12.75 -7.22 -22.21
CA GLU A 289 -12.58 -6.15 -23.20
C GLU A 289 -11.78 -6.64 -24.43
N ASP A 290 -12.12 -6.11 -25.62
CA ASP A 290 -11.41 -6.43 -26.87
C ASP A 290 -10.08 -5.67 -27.00
N ASP A 291 -10.02 -4.45 -26.45
CA ASP A 291 -8.82 -3.61 -26.49
C ASP A 291 -8.35 -3.30 -25.07
N TYR A 292 -7.22 -3.87 -24.72
CA TYR A 292 -6.59 -3.74 -23.40
C TYR A 292 -5.82 -2.43 -23.21
N SER A 293 -5.73 -1.57 -24.23
CA SER A 293 -4.88 -0.38 -24.22
C SER A 293 -5.63 0.95 -24.08
N THR A 294 -6.95 0.97 -24.17
CA THR A 294 -7.69 2.20 -24.46
C THR A 294 -8.46 2.80 -23.31
N THR A 295 -8.69 2.11 -22.23
CA THR A 295 -9.51 2.64 -21.13
C THR A 295 -8.66 2.94 -19.91
N ASP A 296 -8.72 4.18 -19.44
CA ASP A 296 -8.11 4.56 -18.18
C ASP A 296 -8.93 4.10 -16.96
N TRP A 297 -8.31 4.19 -15.80
CA TRP A 297 -8.90 3.78 -14.53
C TRP A 297 -10.19 4.55 -14.21
N GLU A 298 -10.21 5.87 -14.39
CA GLU A 298 -11.38 6.70 -14.08
C GLU A 298 -12.53 6.43 -15.05
N GLY A 299 -12.22 6.26 -16.33
CA GLY A 299 -13.21 5.89 -17.34
C GLY A 299 -13.89 4.57 -17.06
N SER A 300 -13.15 3.56 -16.58
CA SER A 300 -13.72 2.24 -16.25
C SER A 300 -14.77 2.29 -15.13
N LYS A 301 -14.60 3.18 -14.15
CA LYS A 301 -15.59 3.40 -13.09
C LYS A 301 -16.93 3.89 -13.66
N SER A 302 -16.86 4.88 -14.55
CA SER A 302 -18.06 5.40 -15.23
C SER A 302 -18.72 4.33 -16.10
N MET A 303 -17.96 3.51 -16.80
CA MET A 303 -18.46 2.40 -17.60
C MET A 303 -19.19 1.36 -16.75
N LEU A 304 -18.64 1.00 -15.59
CA LEU A 304 -19.29 0.08 -14.64
C LEU A 304 -20.61 0.65 -14.14
N ASN A 305 -20.64 1.93 -13.73
CA ASN A 305 -21.83 2.59 -13.24
C ASN A 305 -22.95 2.66 -14.30
N ASN A 306 -22.56 2.91 -15.55
CA ASN A 306 -23.50 3.03 -16.67
C ASN A 306 -23.93 1.68 -17.26
N GLY A 307 -23.46 0.56 -16.73
CA GLY A 307 -23.80 -0.78 -17.20
C GLY A 307 -23.11 -1.18 -18.51
N GLN A 308 -22.04 -0.51 -18.91
CA GLN A 308 -21.21 -0.90 -20.03
C GLN A 308 -20.23 -2.01 -19.67
N ILE A 309 -19.98 -2.22 -18.38
CA ILE A 309 -19.18 -3.29 -17.80
C ILE A 309 -20.03 -4.07 -16.82
N GLY A 310 -19.97 -5.41 -16.89
CA GLY A 310 -20.66 -6.30 -15.96
C GLY A 310 -19.98 -6.35 -14.60
N CYS A 311 -18.69 -6.60 -14.57
CA CYS A 311 -17.92 -6.65 -13.31
C CYS A 311 -16.43 -6.35 -13.50
N MET A 312 -15.76 -6.04 -12.38
CA MET A 312 -14.32 -5.85 -12.26
C MET A 312 -13.80 -6.43 -10.94
N VAL A 313 -12.54 -6.87 -10.91
CA VAL A 313 -11.85 -7.29 -9.67
C VAL A 313 -11.25 -6.05 -9.01
N LEU A 314 -11.85 -5.61 -7.90
CA LEU A 314 -11.51 -4.35 -7.25
C LEU A 314 -11.89 -4.32 -5.76
N GLY A 315 -11.51 -3.22 -5.10
CA GLY A 315 -11.93 -2.91 -3.74
C GLY A 315 -13.26 -2.16 -3.65
N LEU A 316 -13.85 -2.16 -2.47
CA LEU A 316 -15.10 -1.43 -2.17
C LEU A 316 -15.00 0.09 -2.32
N SER A 317 -13.80 0.64 -2.45
CA SER A 317 -13.60 2.07 -2.74
C SER A 317 -14.33 2.57 -3.99
N LEU A 318 -14.75 1.65 -4.87
CA LEU A 318 -15.56 1.97 -6.05
C LEU A 318 -17.07 2.10 -5.77
N ILE A 319 -17.56 1.60 -4.65
CA ILE A 319 -19.02 1.60 -4.37
C ILE A 319 -19.54 2.99 -3.99
N HIS A 320 -18.66 3.92 -3.67
CA HIS A 320 -19.02 5.29 -3.32
C HIS A 320 -19.05 6.28 -4.50
N ILE A 321 -19.04 5.76 -5.71
CA ILE A 321 -19.09 6.59 -6.92
C ILE A 321 -20.54 6.75 -7.38
#